data_c00f7170a126bd6e6a63363985736668
#
_entry.id   c00f7170a126bd6e6a63363985736668
#
_cell.length_a   1.000
_cell.length_b   1.000
_cell.length_c   1.000
_cell.angle_alpha   90.00
_cell.angle_beta   90.00
_cell.angle_gamma   90.00
#
_symmetry.space_group_name_H-M   'P 1'
#
loop_
_entity.id
_entity.type
_entity.pdbx_description
1 polymer ?
#
loop_
_entity_poly.entity_id
_entity_poly.type
_entity_poly.pdbx_seq_one_letter_code
_entity_poly.pdbx_strand_id
1 'polypeptide(L)'
;MITGELKNKIDGLWDVFAAGGLVNPLDVIEQITYLMFIHDLDDSDNLRAKEAAMLGLPYTSIFTDEVQMGERTIDGQQLKWSVFHDFPAGKMYSVMQEWVFPFITNLHGDKNSAYSKYMDDAIFKLPTPLLLSKVVDALDEIYRLMNESQAVDVRGDTYEYLLSKISQSGRNGQFRTPRHIIRMMVELMDPKADDVICDPACGTSGFLVSAGEYLKEHRKEEIFFNRQKKDHYMNHMFFGYDMDRTMLRIGAMNMMTHGIDNPFIEYRDSLSDQNPDKEKYSLILANPPFKGSLDADTVSADLLKVCKTKKTELLFLALFLRMLRIGGRCACIVPDGVLFGSSTAHKAIRKELVDGNRLEAVISMPSGVFKPYAGVSTAVLIFTKTGHGGTDNVWFYDMTADGFSLDDKRSETQENDIPDIISRFHNPEQETARQRTEQSFFVPKQEIADNDYDLSINKYKKVEYVPVEYPSTAEIMADLHELEMEITAGLEELEGML
;
A
#
# COMPACT_ATOMS: atom_id res chain seq x y z
N MET A 1 5.32 0.14 -12.67
CA MET A 1 5.57 -1.30 -12.30
C MET A 1 6.92 -1.74 -12.85
N ILE A 2 7.66 -2.58 -12.15
CA ILE A 2 8.98 -3.06 -12.57
C ILE A 2 8.86 -4.04 -13.73
N THR A 3 9.60 -3.79 -14.82
CA THR A 3 9.61 -4.60 -16.03
C THR A 3 11.05 -4.82 -16.53
N GLY A 4 11.23 -5.64 -17.55
CA GLY A 4 12.51 -5.80 -18.23
C GLY A 4 13.64 -6.39 -17.38
N GLU A 5 14.84 -5.83 -17.54
CA GLU A 5 16.07 -6.33 -16.92
C GLU A 5 16.03 -6.24 -15.39
N LEU A 6 15.54 -5.14 -14.83
CA LEU A 6 15.43 -4.95 -13.38
C LEU A 6 14.54 -6.04 -12.74
N LYS A 7 13.39 -6.35 -13.36
CA LYS A 7 12.52 -7.44 -12.90
C LYS A 7 13.27 -8.78 -12.90
N ASN A 8 13.97 -9.09 -13.98
CA ASN A 8 14.71 -10.35 -14.08
C ASN A 8 15.82 -10.46 -13.02
N LYS A 9 16.49 -9.36 -12.69
CA LYS A 9 17.51 -9.34 -11.63
C LYS A 9 16.90 -9.57 -10.26
N ILE A 10 15.75 -8.95 -9.98
CA ILE A 10 15.03 -9.18 -8.72
C ILE A 10 14.53 -10.63 -8.62
N ASP A 11 14.00 -11.20 -9.71
CA ASP A 11 13.61 -12.62 -9.75
C ASP A 11 14.82 -13.52 -9.54
N GLY A 12 15.97 -13.22 -10.16
CA GLY A 12 17.22 -13.94 -9.95
C GLY A 12 17.76 -13.88 -8.52
N LEU A 13 17.51 -12.78 -7.79
CA LEU A 13 17.86 -12.68 -6.37
C LEU A 13 17.15 -13.75 -5.52
N TRP A 14 15.89 -14.04 -5.82
CA TRP A 14 15.14 -15.12 -5.15
C TRP A 14 15.77 -16.49 -5.40
N ASP A 15 16.21 -16.75 -6.62
CA ASP A 15 16.89 -18.00 -6.96
C ASP A 15 18.22 -18.15 -6.20
N VAL A 16 18.94 -17.05 -5.98
CA VAL A 16 20.17 -17.03 -5.17
C VAL A 16 19.85 -17.44 -3.72
N PHE A 17 18.80 -16.92 -3.11
CA PHE A 17 18.39 -17.29 -1.76
C PHE A 17 17.95 -18.76 -1.68
N ALA A 18 17.13 -19.20 -2.64
CA ALA A 18 16.65 -20.60 -2.69
C ALA A 18 17.81 -21.59 -2.85
N ALA A 19 18.75 -21.30 -3.74
CA ALA A 19 19.96 -22.11 -3.93
C ALA A 19 20.88 -22.12 -2.68
N GLY A 20 20.83 -21.05 -1.89
CA GLY A 20 21.54 -20.92 -0.61
C GLY A 20 20.83 -21.60 0.57
N GLY A 21 19.67 -22.23 0.35
CA GLY A 21 18.91 -22.96 1.39
C GLY A 21 17.92 -22.09 2.18
N LEU A 22 17.75 -20.80 1.85
CA LEU A 22 16.73 -19.93 2.45
C LEU A 22 15.52 -19.86 1.51
N VAL A 23 14.51 -20.68 1.78
CA VAL A 23 13.35 -20.87 0.90
C VAL A 23 12.04 -20.29 1.43
N ASN A 24 11.99 -19.90 2.72
CA ASN A 24 10.81 -19.26 3.28
C ASN A 24 10.72 -17.82 2.78
N PRO A 25 9.66 -17.44 2.03
CA PRO A 25 9.55 -16.12 1.45
C PRO A 25 9.60 -14.97 2.47
N LEU A 26 9.02 -15.15 3.65
CA LEU A 26 9.08 -14.14 4.71
C LEU A 26 10.52 -13.92 5.20
N ASP A 27 11.27 -15.01 5.41
CA ASP A 27 12.67 -14.92 5.83
C ASP A 27 13.52 -14.26 4.73
N VAL A 28 13.31 -14.62 3.46
CA VAL A 28 14.01 -14.01 2.33
C VAL A 28 13.77 -12.50 2.27
N ILE A 29 12.51 -12.07 2.31
CA ILE A 29 12.16 -10.63 2.28
C ILE A 29 12.74 -9.90 3.48
N GLU A 30 12.67 -10.49 4.65
CA GLU A 30 13.22 -9.90 5.86
C GLU A 30 14.73 -9.64 5.70
N GLN A 31 15.49 -10.62 5.20
CA GLN A 31 16.92 -10.46 4.96
C GLN A 31 17.22 -9.43 3.85
N ILE A 32 16.48 -9.46 2.74
CA ILE A 32 16.60 -8.45 1.68
C ILE A 32 16.34 -7.05 2.26
N THR A 33 15.29 -6.90 3.08
CA THR A 33 14.94 -5.62 3.68
C THR A 33 16.06 -5.10 4.59
N TYR A 34 16.69 -5.96 5.39
CA TYR A 34 17.85 -5.54 6.20
C TYR A 34 19.00 -5.05 5.33
N LEU A 35 19.33 -5.77 4.27
CA LEU A 35 20.43 -5.40 3.39
C LEU A 35 20.14 -4.11 2.62
N MET A 36 18.92 -3.94 2.10
CA MET A 36 18.50 -2.70 1.45
C MET A 36 18.52 -1.53 2.44
N PHE A 37 18.05 -1.74 3.67
CA PHE A 37 18.08 -0.71 4.71
C PHE A 37 19.51 -0.24 5.02
N ILE A 38 20.46 -1.18 5.11
CA ILE A 38 21.89 -0.86 5.33
C ILE A 38 22.45 -0.03 4.17
N HIS A 39 22.14 -0.42 2.94
CA HIS A 39 22.56 0.33 1.74
C HIS A 39 21.99 1.75 1.76
N ASP A 40 20.68 1.89 2.00
CA ASP A 40 20.00 3.18 1.99
C ASP A 40 20.44 4.10 3.17
N LEU A 41 20.83 3.52 4.30
CA LEU A 41 21.44 4.27 5.40
C LEU A 41 22.77 4.90 4.99
N ASP A 42 23.64 4.16 4.31
CA ASP A 42 24.93 4.67 3.81
C ASP A 42 24.71 5.76 2.75
N ASP A 43 23.83 5.53 1.78
CA ASP A 43 23.47 6.51 0.77
C ASP A 43 22.95 7.82 1.40
N SER A 44 22.03 7.71 2.38
CA SER A 44 21.46 8.86 3.09
C SER A 44 22.52 9.62 3.89
N ASP A 45 23.40 8.91 4.59
CA ASP A 45 24.48 9.52 5.37
C ASP A 45 25.44 10.30 4.46
N ASN A 46 25.85 9.69 3.34
CA ASN A 46 26.72 10.32 2.36
C ASN A 46 26.07 11.54 1.70
N LEU A 47 24.75 11.50 1.41
CA LEU A 47 24.02 12.63 0.84
C LEU A 47 23.93 13.79 1.83
N ARG A 48 23.56 13.51 3.10
CA ARG A 48 23.47 14.52 4.17
C ARG A 48 24.85 15.18 4.43
N ALA A 49 25.91 14.38 4.40
CA ALA A 49 27.28 14.89 4.53
C ALA A 49 27.66 15.85 3.39
N LYS A 50 27.31 15.51 2.14
CA LYS A 50 27.53 16.38 0.96
C LYS A 50 26.73 17.66 1.05
N GLU A 51 25.44 17.59 1.41
CA GLU A 51 24.57 18.75 1.58
C GLU A 51 25.08 19.70 2.67
N ALA A 52 25.49 19.16 3.82
CA ALA A 52 26.06 19.95 4.92
C ALA A 52 27.37 20.64 4.50
N ALA A 53 28.23 19.94 3.77
CA ALA A 53 29.48 20.51 3.24
C ALA A 53 29.23 21.64 2.23
N MET A 54 28.23 21.50 1.35
CA MET A 54 27.82 22.56 0.40
C MET A 54 27.29 23.81 1.11
N LEU A 55 26.63 23.62 2.26
CA LEU A 55 26.05 24.70 3.07
C LEU A 55 27.05 25.25 4.11
N GLY A 56 28.24 24.68 4.23
CA GLY A 56 29.22 25.05 5.27
C GLY A 56 28.78 24.70 6.68
N LEU A 57 27.88 23.72 6.85
CA LEU A 57 27.35 23.30 8.13
C LEU A 57 28.11 22.08 8.67
N PRO A 58 28.26 21.96 10.01
CA PRO A 58 28.80 20.74 10.61
C PRO A 58 27.84 19.57 10.39
N TYR A 59 28.39 18.40 10.10
CA TYR A 59 27.67 17.15 9.99
C TYR A 59 28.34 16.06 10.84
N THR A 60 27.54 15.29 11.54
CA THR A 60 28.02 14.11 12.26
C THR A 60 27.42 12.88 11.60
N SER A 61 28.28 12.03 11.04
CA SER A 61 27.87 10.77 10.42
C SER A 61 27.29 9.82 11.49
N ILE A 62 26.32 9.00 11.09
CA ILE A 62 25.84 7.88 11.93
C ILE A 62 26.93 6.80 12.04
N PHE A 63 27.82 6.68 11.04
CA PHE A 63 28.98 5.81 11.05
C PHE A 63 30.18 6.56 11.64
N THR A 64 30.23 6.64 12.97
CA THR A 64 31.29 7.33 13.71
C THR A 64 32.64 6.68 13.53
N ASP A 65 33.73 7.42 13.81
CA ASP A 65 35.10 6.91 13.65
C ASP A 65 35.36 5.64 14.46
N GLU A 66 34.72 5.51 15.64
CA GLU A 66 34.73 4.30 16.45
C GLU A 66 33.34 3.86 16.85
N VAL A 67 32.98 2.62 16.52
CA VAL A 67 31.77 1.94 17.00
C VAL A 67 32.17 0.89 18.03
N GLN A 68 31.66 1.02 19.25
CA GLN A 68 31.94 0.11 20.34
C GLN A 68 30.79 -0.89 20.55
N MET A 69 31.14 -2.17 20.68
CA MET A 69 30.20 -3.24 21.03
C MET A 69 30.83 -4.13 22.12
N GLY A 70 30.38 -3.95 23.36
CA GLY A 70 31.01 -4.56 24.52
C GLY A 70 32.43 -4.05 24.71
N GLU A 71 33.40 -4.97 24.75
CA GLU A 71 34.83 -4.65 24.88
C GLU A 71 35.58 -4.47 23.54
N ARG A 72 34.86 -4.63 22.41
CA ARG A 72 35.44 -4.55 21.08
C ARG A 72 35.07 -3.24 20.41
N THR A 73 35.99 -2.73 19.57
CA THR A 73 35.78 -1.53 18.74
C THR A 73 36.10 -1.83 17.30
N ILE A 74 35.39 -1.13 16.39
CA ILE A 74 35.65 -1.14 14.96
C ILE A 74 35.58 0.29 14.42
N ASP A 75 36.33 0.59 13.38
CA ASP A 75 36.14 1.80 12.59
C ASP A 75 34.75 1.77 11.92
N GLY A 76 33.90 2.73 12.28
CA GLY A 76 32.53 2.80 11.78
C GLY A 76 32.42 2.92 10.27
N GLN A 77 33.47 3.41 9.60
CA GLN A 77 33.50 3.44 8.13
C GLN A 77 33.46 2.02 7.51
N GLN A 78 33.96 1.00 8.23
CA GLN A 78 33.86 -0.39 7.77
C GLN A 78 32.45 -0.97 7.82
N LEU A 79 31.50 -0.28 8.47
CA LEU A 79 30.08 -0.66 8.53
C LEU A 79 29.28 -0.14 7.34
N LYS A 80 29.82 0.78 6.57
CA LYS A 80 29.18 1.33 5.37
C LYS A 80 29.09 0.27 4.28
N TRP A 81 27.95 0.24 3.60
CA TRP A 81 27.74 -0.63 2.44
C TRP A 81 28.83 -0.39 1.39
N SER A 82 29.10 0.86 1.06
CA SER A 82 30.12 1.28 0.10
C SER A 82 31.54 0.86 0.44
N VAL A 83 31.79 0.32 1.64
CA VAL A 83 33.09 -0.18 2.09
C VAL A 83 33.10 -1.69 2.21
N PHE A 84 32.13 -2.28 2.91
CA PHE A 84 32.18 -3.72 3.18
C PHE A 84 31.80 -4.58 1.97
N HIS A 85 31.06 -4.05 0.99
CA HIS A 85 30.68 -4.80 -0.21
C HIS A 85 31.90 -5.30 -1.00
N ASP A 86 33.01 -4.59 -0.92
CA ASP A 86 34.28 -4.98 -1.53
C ASP A 86 35.13 -5.98 -0.71
N PHE A 87 34.66 -6.37 0.49
CA PHE A 87 35.42 -7.29 1.31
C PHE A 87 35.35 -8.73 0.77
N PRO A 88 36.44 -9.53 0.93
CA PRO A 88 36.35 -10.97 0.69
C PRO A 88 35.19 -11.59 1.49
N ALA A 89 34.47 -12.55 0.91
CA ALA A 89 33.23 -13.12 1.45
C ALA A 89 33.30 -13.48 2.96
N GLY A 90 34.41 -14.06 3.42
CA GLY A 90 34.60 -14.38 4.82
C GLY A 90 34.67 -13.17 5.74
N LYS A 91 35.39 -12.10 5.32
CA LYS A 91 35.46 -10.85 6.08
C LYS A 91 34.13 -10.10 6.03
N MET A 92 33.49 -10.03 4.86
CA MET A 92 32.16 -9.42 4.68
C MET A 92 31.15 -10.07 5.67
N TYR A 93 31.14 -11.41 5.74
CA TYR A 93 30.24 -12.14 6.61
C TYR A 93 30.50 -11.85 8.10
N SER A 94 31.76 -11.88 8.51
CA SER A 94 32.12 -11.56 9.91
C SER A 94 31.76 -10.14 10.29
N VAL A 95 32.04 -9.17 9.41
CA VAL A 95 31.67 -7.73 9.65
C VAL A 95 30.16 -7.58 9.66
N MET A 96 29.43 -8.23 8.76
CA MET A 96 27.96 -8.19 8.74
C MET A 96 27.37 -8.76 10.02
N GLN A 97 27.78 -9.98 10.41
CA GLN A 97 27.18 -10.69 11.52
C GLN A 97 27.56 -10.08 12.88
N GLU A 98 28.84 -9.67 13.04
CA GLU A 98 29.34 -9.23 14.33
C GLU A 98 29.21 -7.73 14.59
N TRP A 99 29.03 -6.92 13.51
CA TRP A 99 29.07 -5.46 13.62
C TRP A 99 27.92 -4.76 12.91
N VAL A 100 27.74 -4.95 11.61
CA VAL A 100 26.72 -4.19 10.84
C VAL A 100 25.32 -4.53 11.33
N PHE A 101 24.99 -5.84 11.45
CA PHE A 101 23.68 -6.25 11.90
C PHE A 101 23.38 -5.81 13.34
N PRO A 102 24.27 -6.03 14.33
CA PRO A 102 24.12 -5.44 15.66
C PRO A 102 24.08 -3.90 15.67
N PHE A 103 24.80 -3.23 14.76
CA PHE A 103 24.75 -1.77 14.65
C PHE A 103 23.35 -1.30 14.25
N ILE A 104 22.74 -1.87 13.22
CA ILE A 104 21.40 -1.48 12.79
C ILE A 104 20.33 -1.86 13.83
N THR A 105 20.48 -2.95 14.57
CA THR A 105 19.54 -3.30 15.64
C THR A 105 19.56 -2.28 16.80
N ASN A 106 20.66 -1.56 17.01
CA ASN A 106 20.84 -0.58 18.06
C ASN A 106 20.89 0.88 17.56
N LEU A 107 20.54 1.13 16.29
CA LEU A 107 20.79 2.39 15.59
C LEU A 107 20.27 3.64 16.32
N HIS A 108 19.14 3.55 17.00
CA HIS A 108 18.53 4.71 17.66
C HIS A 108 18.85 4.88 19.14
N GLY A 109 19.59 3.96 19.77
CA GLY A 109 19.97 4.05 21.20
C GLY A 109 18.81 4.28 22.19
N ASP A 110 17.67 4.76 21.71
CA ASP A 110 16.44 4.89 22.49
C ASP A 110 15.62 3.61 22.37
N LYS A 111 15.67 2.81 23.44
CA LYS A 111 14.89 1.55 23.55
C LYS A 111 13.38 1.73 23.43
N ASN A 112 12.88 2.95 23.44
CA ASN A 112 11.47 3.28 23.31
C ASN A 112 11.05 3.60 21.87
N SER A 113 11.99 3.77 20.92
CA SER A 113 11.61 3.93 19.52
C SER A 113 10.95 2.67 19.00
N ALA A 114 9.95 2.83 18.13
CA ALA A 114 9.27 1.70 17.50
C ALA A 114 10.26 0.79 16.78
N TYR A 115 11.23 1.38 16.07
CA TYR A 115 12.27 0.66 15.37
C TYR A 115 13.09 -0.25 16.30
N SER A 116 13.62 0.28 17.43
CA SER A 116 14.42 -0.50 18.37
C SER A 116 13.65 -1.68 18.95
N LYS A 117 12.36 -1.49 19.28
CA LYS A 117 11.50 -2.58 19.79
C LYS A 117 11.32 -3.75 18.82
N TYR A 118 11.30 -3.49 17.52
CA TYR A 118 11.10 -4.54 16.51
C TYR A 118 12.41 -5.12 16.01
N MET A 119 13.51 -4.44 16.21
CA MET A 119 14.83 -4.95 15.87
C MET A 119 15.45 -5.83 16.96
N ASP A 120 14.95 -5.77 18.20
CA ASP A 120 15.47 -6.59 19.32
C ASP A 120 15.44 -8.10 19.06
N ASP A 121 14.42 -8.60 18.36
CA ASP A 121 14.25 -10.01 17.99
C ASP A 121 14.63 -10.30 16.54
N ALA A 122 15.24 -9.35 15.85
CA ALA A 122 15.71 -9.53 14.48
C ALA A 122 16.87 -10.52 14.43
N ILE A 123 16.86 -11.41 13.43
CA ILE A 123 17.87 -12.45 13.26
C ILE A 123 18.45 -12.37 11.86
N PHE A 124 19.78 -12.30 11.79
CA PHE A 124 20.50 -12.45 10.53
C PHE A 124 20.54 -13.94 10.14
N LYS A 125 19.83 -14.31 9.07
CA LYS A 125 19.55 -15.72 8.69
C LYS A 125 20.35 -16.22 7.50
N LEU A 126 21.20 -15.40 6.86
CA LEU A 126 22.05 -15.89 5.77
C LEU A 126 23.08 -16.89 6.33
N PRO A 127 23.06 -18.15 5.84
CA PRO A 127 23.83 -19.21 6.53
C PRO A 127 25.32 -19.25 6.17
N THR A 128 25.74 -18.65 5.06
CA THR A 128 27.11 -18.77 4.57
C THR A 128 27.69 -17.48 4.02
N PRO A 129 29.03 -17.28 4.13
CA PRO A 129 29.71 -16.15 3.53
C PRO A 129 29.51 -16.03 2.01
N LEU A 130 29.50 -17.16 1.30
CA LEU A 130 29.31 -17.20 -0.15
C LEU A 130 27.90 -16.73 -0.55
N LEU A 131 26.88 -17.10 0.23
CA LEU A 131 25.52 -16.63 -0.04
C LEU A 131 25.41 -15.13 0.16
N LEU A 132 25.94 -14.59 1.28
CA LEU A 132 25.95 -13.17 1.54
C LEU A 132 26.63 -12.39 0.40
N SER A 133 27.83 -12.80 -0.04
CA SER A 133 28.53 -12.13 -1.13
C SER A 133 27.69 -12.12 -2.41
N LYS A 134 27.11 -13.24 -2.81
CA LYS A 134 26.24 -13.28 -4.01
C LYS A 134 24.98 -12.41 -3.88
N VAL A 135 24.40 -12.31 -2.71
CA VAL A 135 23.22 -11.46 -2.46
C VAL A 135 23.61 -9.97 -2.52
N VAL A 136 24.76 -9.61 -1.94
CA VAL A 136 25.32 -8.23 -2.01
C VAL A 136 25.59 -7.85 -3.45
N ASP A 137 26.31 -8.68 -4.22
CA ASP A 137 26.60 -8.46 -5.65
C ASP A 137 25.30 -8.28 -6.47
N ALA A 138 24.28 -9.10 -6.20
CA ALA A 138 22.97 -9.00 -6.87
C ALA A 138 22.22 -7.72 -6.50
N LEU A 139 22.29 -7.29 -5.26
CA LEU A 139 21.70 -6.03 -4.81
C LEU A 139 22.39 -4.82 -5.41
N ASP A 140 23.74 -4.81 -5.47
CA ASP A 140 24.50 -3.74 -6.12
C ASP A 140 24.09 -3.57 -7.59
N GLU A 141 23.88 -4.68 -8.31
CA GLU A 141 23.40 -4.64 -9.69
C GLU A 141 21.95 -4.12 -9.78
N ILE A 142 21.09 -4.48 -8.86
CA ILE A 142 19.71 -3.95 -8.77
C ILE A 142 19.75 -2.45 -8.52
N TYR A 143 20.56 -1.97 -7.56
CA TYR A 143 20.71 -0.54 -7.28
C TYR A 143 21.31 0.24 -8.46
N ARG A 144 22.26 -0.34 -9.18
CA ARG A 144 22.81 0.26 -10.42
C ARG A 144 21.70 0.47 -11.45
N LEU A 145 20.89 -0.55 -11.72
CA LEU A 145 19.76 -0.46 -12.65
C LEU A 145 18.70 0.54 -12.19
N MET A 146 18.42 0.59 -10.88
CA MET A 146 17.51 1.59 -10.31
C MET A 146 18.00 3.02 -10.55
N ASN A 147 19.28 3.27 -10.36
CA ASN A 147 19.89 4.60 -10.54
C ASN A 147 19.97 5.01 -12.03
N GLU A 148 20.06 4.07 -12.96
CA GLU A 148 20.01 4.31 -14.40
C GLU A 148 18.58 4.53 -14.93
N SER A 149 17.56 4.16 -14.16
CA SER A 149 16.17 4.30 -14.55
C SER A 149 15.69 5.74 -14.49
N GLN A 150 14.92 6.16 -15.51
CA GLN A 150 14.27 7.47 -15.55
C GLN A 150 12.89 7.49 -14.84
N ALA A 151 12.44 6.36 -14.28
CA ALA A 151 11.16 6.28 -13.62
C ALA A 151 11.18 7.03 -12.27
N VAL A 152 10.08 7.74 -11.98
CA VAL A 152 9.97 8.70 -10.86
C VAL A 152 10.17 8.05 -9.49
N ASP A 153 9.87 6.74 -9.33
CA ASP A 153 9.96 6.05 -8.05
C ASP A 153 10.32 4.56 -8.20
N VAL A 154 11.48 4.31 -8.77
CA VAL A 154 11.97 2.94 -8.99
C VAL A 154 12.26 2.21 -7.69
N ARG A 155 12.73 2.91 -6.64
CA ARG A 155 13.05 2.28 -5.35
C ARG A 155 11.80 1.72 -4.68
N GLY A 156 10.75 2.52 -4.58
CA GLY A 156 9.49 2.07 -4.04
C GLY A 156 8.86 0.96 -4.87
N ASP A 157 8.87 1.05 -6.20
CA ASP A 157 8.38 -0.01 -7.08
C ASP A 157 9.18 -1.31 -6.91
N THR A 158 10.51 -1.22 -6.75
CA THR A 158 11.37 -2.39 -6.49
C THR A 158 11.01 -3.06 -5.18
N TYR A 159 10.90 -2.25 -4.13
CA TYR A 159 10.52 -2.76 -2.81
C TYR A 159 9.12 -3.39 -2.82
N GLU A 160 8.18 -2.77 -3.51
CA GLU A 160 6.84 -3.32 -3.72
C GLU A 160 6.85 -4.65 -4.47
N TYR A 161 7.63 -4.72 -5.55
CA TYR A 161 7.74 -5.96 -6.30
C TYR A 161 8.33 -7.09 -5.46
N LEU A 162 9.38 -6.80 -4.67
CA LEU A 162 9.93 -7.74 -3.70
C LEU A 162 8.86 -8.22 -2.72
N LEU A 163 8.11 -7.31 -2.12
CA LEU A 163 7.06 -7.65 -1.17
C LEU A 163 5.89 -8.43 -1.82
N SER A 164 5.62 -8.21 -3.13
CA SER A 164 4.59 -8.97 -3.84
C SER A 164 4.86 -10.48 -3.89
N LYS A 165 6.13 -10.89 -3.78
CA LYS A 165 6.53 -12.30 -3.73
C LYS A 165 6.07 -13.02 -2.46
N ILE A 166 5.89 -12.32 -1.34
CA ILE A 166 5.34 -12.92 -0.10
C ILE A 166 3.97 -13.52 -0.35
N SER A 167 3.14 -12.81 -1.05
CA SER A 167 1.75 -13.19 -1.26
C SER A 167 1.58 -14.31 -2.30
N GLN A 168 2.52 -14.47 -3.24
CA GLN A 168 2.54 -15.60 -4.17
C GLN A 168 2.77 -16.94 -3.45
N SER A 169 3.32 -16.91 -2.24
CA SER A 169 3.55 -18.13 -1.43
C SER A 169 2.32 -18.72 -0.74
N GLY A 170 1.15 -18.08 -0.84
CA GLY A 170 -0.15 -18.64 -0.46
C GLY A 170 -0.38 -18.88 1.04
N ARG A 171 0.52 -18.50 1.92
CA ARG A 171 0.47 -18.91 3.34
C ARG A 171 -0.13 -17.92 4.34
N ASN A 172 -0.27 -16.62 4.02
CA ASN A 172 -0.59 -15.66 5.09
C ASN A 172 -1.77 -14.73 4.85
N GLY A 173 -2.61 -14.90 3.82
CA GLY A 173 -3.87 -14.11 3.72
C GLY A 173 -3.70 -12.57 3.76
N GLN A 174 -2.48 -12.07 3.69
CA GLN A 174 -2.19 -10.64 3.73
C GLN A 174 -2.39 -10.09 2.32
N PHE A 175 -3.47 -9.33 2.16
CA PHE A 175 -3.79 -8.64 0.93
C PHE A 175 -2.99 -7.34 0.88
N ARG A 176 -2.17 -7.18 -0.16
CA ARG A 176 -1.47 -5.95 -0.38
C ARG A 176 -2.26 -5.06 -1.33
N THR A 177 -2.42 -3.79 -0.96
CA THR A 177 -3.05 -2.79 -1.82
C THR A 177 -2.10 -2.42 -2.95
N PRO A 178 -2.52 -2.49 -4.23
CA PRO A 178 -1.70 -2.02 -5.34
C PRO A 178 -1.32 -0.54 -5.18
N ARG A 179 -0.09 -0.19 -5.55
CA ARG A 179 0.47 1.15 -5.31
C ARG A 179 -0.31 2.27 -6.00
N HIS A 180 -0.78 2.04 -7.23
CA HIS A 180 -1.59 3.01 -7.95
C HIS A 180 -2.93 3.27 -7.26
N ILE A 181 -3.52 2.27 -6.59
CA ILE A 181 -4.72 2.44 -5.75
C ILE A 181 -4.39 3.23 -4.47
N ILE A 182 -3.25 2.92 -3.82
CA ILE A 182 -2.79 3.71 -2.66
C ILE A 182 -2.61 5.17 -3.06
N ARG A 183 -1.90 5.44 -4.17
CA ARG A 183 -1.68 6.81 -4.67
C ARG A 183 -2.99 7.52 -4.99
N MET A 184 -3.92 6.86 -5.69
CA MET A 184 -5.25 7.40 -5.94
C MET A 184 -5.92 7.83 -4.63
N MET A 185 -5.94 6.97 -3.62
CA MET A 185 -6.58 7.28 -2.34
C MET A 185 -5.88 8.44 -1.61
N VAL A 186 -4.56 8.50 -1.66
CA VAL A 186 -3.78 9.61 -1.09
C VAL A 186 -4.07 10.93 -1.81
N GLU A 187 -4.11 10.92 -3.14
CA GLU A 187 -4.44 12.12 -3.94
C GLU A 187 -5.87 12.60 -3.68
N LEU A 188 -6.85 11.68 -3.60
CA LEU A 188 -8.22 12.02 -3.24
C LEU A 188 -8.33 12.68 -1.86
N MET A 189 -7.50 12.26 -0.90
CA MET A 189 -7.53 12.79 0.45
C MET A 189 -6.69 14.05 0.64
N ASP A 190 -5.79 14.38 -0.29
CA ASP A 190 -4.91 15.56 -0.26
C ASP A 190 -4.36 15.83 1.16
N PRO A 191 -3.43 15.03 1.68
CA PRO A 191 -2.85 15.20 3.01
C PRO A 191 -2.27 16.59 3.22
N LYS A 192 -2.43 17.13 4.43
CA LYS A 192 -1.96 18.47 4.82
C LYS A 192 -0.77 18.39 5.78
N ALA A 193 0.03 19.45 5.82
CA ALA A 193 1.22 19.54 6.66
C ALA A 193 0.94 19.43 8.18
N ASP A 194 -0.30 19.66 8.61
CA ASP A 194 -0.73 19.58 10.01
C ASP A 194 -1.59 18.34 10.31
N ASP A 195 -1.69 17.41 9.36
CA ASP A 195 -2.42 16.15 9.59
C ASP A 195 -1.71 15.24 10.59
N VAL A 196 -2.51 14.44 11.27
CA VAL A 196 -2.07 13.28 12.01
C VAL A 196 -2.68 12.06 11.33
N ILE A 197 -1.83 11.29 10.65
CA ILE A 197 -2.23 10.25 9.71
C ILE A 197 -2.09 8.88 10.37
N CYS A 198 -3.11 8.05 10.25
CA CYS A 198 -3.10 6.70 10.81
C CYS A 198 -3.53 5.65 9.80
N ASP A 199 -2.82 4.51 9.82
CA ASP A 199 -3.27 3.25 9.24
C ASP A 199 -3.32 2.20 10.35
N PRO A 200 -4.52 1.83 10.87
CA PRO A 200 -4.64 0.88 11.96
C PRO A 200 -4.58 -0.60 11.53
N ALA A 201 -4.21 -0.88 10.28
CA ALA A 201 -3.90 -2.19 9.72
C ALA A 201 -2.76 -2.05 8.70
N CYS A 202 -1.64 -1.45 9.14
CA CYS A 202 -0.66 -0.83 8.25
C CYS A 202 0.20 -1.81 7.44
N GLY A 203 0.29 -3.08 7.85
CA GLY A 203 1.18 -4.03 7.20
C GLY A 203 2.59 -3.47 7.02
N THR A 204 3.02 -3.31 5.78
CA THR A 204 4.32 -2.73 5.41
C THR A 204 4.33 -1.20 5.32
N SER A 205 3.32 -0.53 5.85
CA SER A 205 3.14 0.94 5.90
C SER A 205 3.00 1.62 4.53
N GLY A 206 2.48 0.93 3.53
CA GLY A 206 2.38 1.45 2.16
C GLY A 206 1.57 2.76 2.05
N PHE A 207 0.43 2.89 2.76
CA PHE A 207 -0.35 4.13 2.79
C PHE A 207 0.40 5.28 3.46
N LEU A 208 1.10 5.00 4.56
CA LEU A 208 1.85 6.03 5.29
C LEU A 208 3.06 6.52 4.49
N VAL A 209 3.78 5.62 3.81
CA VAL A 209 4.86 5.98 2.89
C VAL A 209 4.34 6.85 1.76
N SER A 210 3.27 6.42 1.09
CA SER A 210 2.70 7.18 -0.03
C SER A 210 2.18 8.55 0.39
N ALA A 211 1.58 8.68 1.58
CA ALA A 211 1.20 9.98 2.14
C ALA A 211 2.42 10.86 2.42
N GLY A 212 3.51 10.28 2.91
CA GLY A 212 4.78 11.00 3.12
C GLY A 212 5.40 11.50 1.81
N GLU A 213 5.41 10.66 0.76
CA GLU A 213 5.87 11.03 -0.58
C GLU A 213 5.03 12.16 -1.17
N TYR A 214 3.70 12.04 -1.10
CA TYR A 214 2.77 13.09 -1.54
C TYR A 214 3.05 14.44 -0.86
N LEU A 215 3.25 14.43 0.45
CA LEU A 215 3.57 15.65 1.20
C LEU A 215 4.93 16.24 0.82
N LYS A 216 5.94 15.42 0.54
CA LYS A 216 7.24 15.87 0.02
C LYS A 216 7.14 16.51 -1.35
N GLU A 217 6.27 15.98 -2.20
CA GLU A 217 6.07 16.49 -3.56
C GLU A 217 5.25 17.79 -3.55
N HIS A 218 4.12 17.81 -2.86
CA HIS A 218 3.13 18.90 -2.95
C HIS A 218 3.23 19.95 -1.85
N ARG A 219 3.89 19.65 -0.71
CA ARG A 219 3.98 20.53 0.47
C ARG A 219 5.41 20.76 0.94
N LYS A 220 6.40 20.52 0.07
CA LYS A 220 7.83 20.55 0.41
C LYS A 220 8.25 21.84 1.14
N GLU A 221 7.95 22.98 0.57
CA GLU A 221 8.33 24.27 1.15
C GLU A 221 7.65 24.53 2.48
N GLU A 222 6.37 24.22 2.57
CA GLU A 222 5.57 24.41 3.77
C GLU A 222 6.11 23.57 4.95
N ILE A 223 6.54 22.36 4.70
CA ILE A 223 7.00 21.40 5.72
C ILE A 223 8.47 21.64 6.05
N PHE A 224 9.36 21.61 5.04
CA PHE A 224 10.79 21.51 5.29
C PHE A 224 11.47 22.87 5.55
N PHE A 225 10.84 24.00 5.20
CA PHE A 225 11.32 25.32 5.55
C PHE A 225 10.73 25.84 6.88
N ASN A 226 9.86 25.07 7.53
CA ASN A 226 9.31 25.36 8.84
C ASN A 226 9.77 24.28 9.83
N ARG A 227 10.55 24.70 10.84
CA ARG A 227 11.13 23.78 11.84
C ARG A 227 10.05 22.95 12.59
N GLN A 228 8.92 23.57 12.95
CA GLN A 228 7.86 22.88 13.69
C GLN A 228 7.14 21.85 12.81
N LYS A 229 6.84 22.24 11.54
CA LYS A 229 6.19 21.31 10.58
C LYS A 229 7.12 20.18 10.18
N LYS A 230 8.43 20.46 10.03
CA LYS A 230 9.43 19.41 9.79
C LYS A 230 9.52 18.44 10.96
N ASP A 231 9.54 18.95 12.19
CA ASP A 231 9.54 18.10 13.39
C ASP A 231 8.25 17.27 13.47
N HIS A 232 7.10 17.88 13.21
CA HIS A 232 5.82 17.18 13.14
C HIS A 232 5.83 16.05 12.10
N TYR A 233 6.30 16.34 10.88
CA TYR A 233 6.41 15.36 9.81
C TYR A 233 7.32 14.18 10.19
N MET A 234 8.47 14.46 10.81
CA MET A 234 9.47 13.44 11.15
C MET A 234 9.08 12.56 12.35
N ASN A 235 8.34 13.13 13.33
CA ASN A 235 8.20 12.53 14.65
C ASN A 235 6.76 12.33 15.13
N HIS A 236 5.75 13.01 14.54
CA HIS A 236 4.42 13.11 15.15
C HIS A 236 3.26 12.94 14.16
N MET A 237 3.55 12.77 12.87
CA MET A 237 2.53 12.73 11.83
C MET A 237 2.01 11.32 11.54
N PHE A 238 2.88 10.31 11.50
CA PHE A 238 2.58 9.00 10.96
C PHE A 238 2.45 7.93 12.04
N PHE A 239 1.28 7.27 12.06
CA PHE A 239 0.93 6.22 13.02
C PHE A 239 0.47 4.97 12.26
N GLY A 240 1.07 3.82 12.55
CA GLY A 240 0.71 2.54 11.97
C GLY A 240 0.57 1.47 13.04
N TYR A 241 -0.43 0.62 12.92
CA TYR A 241 -0.67 -0.49 13.83
C TYR A 241 -0.87 -1.78 13.06
N ASP A 242 -0.28 -2.85 13.53
CA ASP A 242 -0.49 -4.20 13.02
C ASP A 242 -0.23 -5.24 14.12
N MET A 243 -0.66 -6.48 13.91
CA MET A 243 -0.42 -7.61 14.80
C MET A 243 0.72 -8.52 14.31
N ASP A 244 1.29 -8.26 13.16
CA ASP A 244 2.40 -9.01 12.59
C ASP A 244 3.72 -8.25 12.81
N ARG A 245 4.59 -8.77 13.68
CA ARG A 245 5.86 -8.13 14.02
C ARG A 245 6.82 -8.02 12.83
N THR A 246 6.81 -9.00 11.93
CA THR A 246 7.64 -8.95 10.72
C THR A 246 7.18 -7.82 9.79
N MET A 247 5.86 -7.67 9.61
CA MET A 247 5.32 -6.56 8.83
C MET A 247 5.63 -5.20 9.45
N LEU A 248 5.52 -5.06 10.76
CA LEU A 248 5.87 -3.81 11.47
C LEU A 248 7.35 -3.46 11.34
N ARG A 249 8.24 -4.46 11.39
CA ARG A 249 9.68 -4.27 11.18
C ARG A 249 9.96 -3.76 9.76
N ILE A 250 9.40 -4.44 8.78
CA ILE A 250 9.48 -4.04 7.37
C ILE A 250 8.88 -2.64 7.18
N GLY A 251 7.71 -2.37 7.76
CA GLY A 251 7.03 -1.08 7.69
C GLY A 251 7.84 0.06 8.30
N ALA A 252 8.44 -0.14 9.46
CA ALA A 252 9.30 0.86 10.10
C ALA A 252 10.53 1.18 9.23
N MET A 253 11.22 0.16 8.72
CA MET A 253 12.35 0.35 7.80
C MET A 253 11.91 1.05 6.50
N ASN A 254 10.78 0.66 5.93
CA ASN A 254 10.21 1.29 4.75
C ASN A 254 9.95 2.80 4.97
N MET A 255 9.36 3.17 6.09
CA MET A 255 9.15 4.58 6.45
C MET A 255 10.47 5.35 6.58
N MET A 256 11.47 4.75 7.24
CA MET A 256 12.78 5.39 7.46
C MET A 256 13.56 5.59 6.15
N THR A 257 13.57 4.60 5.25
CA THR A 257 14.22 4.72 3.94
C THR A 257 13.58 5.79 3.06
N HIS A 258 12.27 6.06 3.27
CA HIS A 258 11.57 7.17 2.65
C HIS A 258 11.71 8.50 3.43
N GLY A 259 12.63 8.55 4.40
CA GLY A 259 13.03 9.77 5.11
C GLY A 259 12.00 10.27 6.13
N ILE A 260 11.35 9.37 6.81
CA ILE A 260 10.54 9.61 8.01
C ILE A 260 11.31 8.98 9.17
N ASP A 261 12.04 9.80 9.91
CA ASP A 261 13.06 9.30 10.85
C ASP A 261 12.48 8.51 12.03
N ASN A 262 11.33 8.93 12.59
CA ASN A 262 10.72 8.31 13.77
C ASN A 262 9.22 8.02 13.54
N PRO A 263 8.84 7.11 12.63
CA PRO A 263 7.44 6.74 12.44
C PRO A 263 6.91 6.01 13.68
N PHE A 264 5.69 6.29 14.08
CA PHE A 264 5.05 5.60 15.19
C PHE A 264 4.39 4.31 14.69
N ILE A 265 5.19 3.29 14.45
CA ILE A 265 4.73 1.96 14.03
C ILE A 265 4.71 1.07 15.26
N GLU A 266 3.56 0.46 15.60
CA GLU A 266 3.41 -0.26 16.87
C GLU A 266 2.59 -1.54 16.72
N TYR A 267 3.05 -2.60 17.44
CA TYR A 267 2.27 -3.82 17.59
C TYR A 267 1.01 -3.54 18.42
N ARG A 268 -0.14 -3.73 17.81
CA ARG A 268 -1.43 -3.47 18.46
C ARG A 268 -2.55 -4.25 17.81
N ASP A 269 -3.38 -4.88 18.63
CA ASP A 269 -4.71 -5.29 18.20
C ASP A 269 -5.62 -4.05 18.18
N SER A 270 -5.83 -3.52 16.98
CA SER A 270 -6.58 -2.27 16.77
C SER A 270 -8.04 -2.35 17.22
N LEU A 271 -8.63 -3.55 17.21
CA LEU A 271 -10.04 -3.77 17.57
C LEU A 271 -10.26 -4.07 19.05
N SER A 272 -9.21 -4.32 19.82
CA SER A 272 -9.29 -4.68 21.23
C SER A 272 -9.51 -3.47 22.16
N ASP A 273 -9.91 -3.76 23.40
CA ASP A 273 -10.02 -2.75 24.47
C ASP A 273 -8.65 -2.12 24.83
N GLN A 274 -7.55 -2.76 24.46
CA GLN A 274 -6.19 -2.22 24.68
C GLN A 274 -5.85 -1.06 23.74
N ASN A 275 -6.63 -0.82 22.70
CA ASN A 275 -6.45 0.34 21.85
C ASN A 275 -7.06 1.59 22.48
N PRO A 276 -6.24 2.52 23.03
CA PRO A 276 -6.70 3.71 23.72
C PRO A 276 -7.14 4.85 22.79
N ASP A 277 -6.83 4.76 21.49
CA ASP A 277 -6.95 5.89 20.59
C ASP A 277 -8.42 6.24 20.28
N LYS A 278 -8.78 7.46 20.66
CA LYS A 278 -10.09 8.09 20.42
C LYS A 278 -9.87 9.53 20.00
N GLU A 279 -10.56 9.96 18.95
CA GLU A 279 -10.55 11.37 18.47
C GLU A 279 -9.15 11.96 18.29
N LYS A 280 -8.20 11.13 17.86
CA LYS A 280 -6.78 11.48 17.76
C LYS A 280 -6.36 11.90 16.35
N TYR A 281 -6.86 11.23 15.32
CA TYR A 281 -6.36 11.34 13.96
C TYR A 281 -7.21 12.28 13.10
N SER A 282 -6.54 13.01 12.21
CA SER A 282 -7.22 13.88 11.24
C SER A 282 -7.40 13.19 9.88
N LEU A 283 -6.60 12.16 9.61
CA LEU A 283 -6.68 11.37 8.38
C LEU A 283 -6.44 9.89 8.69
N ILE A 284 -7.33 9.05 8.21
CA ILE A 284 -7.15 7.59 8.17
C ILE A 284 -7.12 7.13 6.72
N LEU A 285 -6.09 6.36 6.38
CA LEU A 285 -5.92 5.69 5.10
C LEU A 285 -5.70 4.22 5.40
N ALA A 286 -6.58 3.33 4.94
CA ALA A 286 -6.50 1.94 5.35
C ALA A 286 -7.10 0.96 4.34
N ASN A 287 -6.52 -0.23 4.29
CA ASN A 287 -7.08 -1.41 3.67
C ASN A 287 -7.18 -2.53 4.72
N PRO A 288 -8.21 -2.54 5.57
CA PRO A 288 -8.34 -3.53 6.63
C PRO A 288 -8.63 -4.93 6.05
N PRO A 289 -8.43 -6.00 6.83
CA PRO A 289 -8.74 -7.37 6.41
C PRO A 289 -10.17 -7.52 5.91
N PHE A 290 -10.36 -8.11 4.70
CA PHE A 290 -11.68 -8.27 4.06
C PHE A 290 -12.53 -9.35 4.70
N LYS A 291 -11.93 -10.26 5.43
CA LYS A 291 -12.60 -11.37 6.10
C LYS A 291 -11.94 -11.65 7.44
N GLY A 292 -12.75 -11.86 8.44
CA GLY A 292 -12.32 -12.28 9.76
C GLY A 292 -13.53 -12.37 10.69
N SER A 293 -13.40 -13.21 11.68
CA SER A 293 -14.38 -13.30 12.76
C SER A 293 -13.63 -13.34 14.08
N LEU A 294 -13.84 -12.33 14.89
CA LEU A 294 -13.25 -12.22 16.20
C LEU A 294 -14.18 -12.80 17.27
N ASP A 295 -13.59 -13.18 18.40
CA ASP A 295 -14.38 -13.42 19.58
C ASP A 295 -14.91 -12.08 20.13
N ALA A 296 -16.22 -12.02 20.42
CA ALA A 296 -16.82 -10.78 20.91
C ALA A 296 -16.20 -10.29 22.23
N ASP A 297 -15.67 -11.21 23.03
CA ASP A 297 -15.06 -10.90 24.33
C ASP A 297 -13.68 -10.20 24.18
N THR A 298 -13.07 -10.26 23.00
CA THR A 298 -11.79 -9.57 22.70
C THR A 298 -11.99 -8.21 22.04
N VAL A 299 -13.21 -7.92 21.55
CA VAL A 299 -13.51 -6.68 20.84
C VAL A 299 -13.90 -5.58 21.82
N SER A 300 -13.38 -4.37 21.60
CA SER A 300 -13.72 -3.19 22.37
C SER A 300 -15.25 -2.94 22.44
N ALA A 301 -15.76 -2.77 23.64
CA ALA A 301 -17.20 -2.64 23.90
C ALA A 301 -17.83 -1.41 23.24
N ASP A 302 -17.08 -0.35 23.00
CA ASP A 302 -17.57 0.85 22.31
C ASP A 302 -17.78 0.62 20.80
N LEU A 303 -16.95 -0.21 20.15
CA LEU A 303 -17.16 -0.61 18.76
C LEU A 303 -18.44 -1.45 18.62
N LEU A 304 -18.70 -2.36 19.56
CA LEU A 304 -19.89 -3.20 19.57
C LEU A 304 -21.18 -2.40 19.80
N LYS A 305 -21.11 -1.21 20.39
CA LYS A 305 -22.28 -0.30 20.50
C LYS A 305 -22.67 0.29 19.17
N VAL A 306 -21.70 0.59 18.30
CA VAL A 306 -21.94 1.11 16.95
C VAL A 306 -22.42 -0.02 16.03
N CYS A 307 -21.76 -1.16 16.11
CA CYS A 307 -22.00 -2.27 15.19
C CYS A 307 -21.82 -3.62 15.93
N LYS A 308 -22.91 -4.22 16.39
CA LYS A 308 -22.88 -5.50 17.10
C LYS A 308 -22.61 -6.66 16.14
N THR A 309 -21.33 -6.99 15.96
CA THR A 309 -20.87 -8.01 15.02
C THR A 309 -19.56 -8.64 15.46
N LYS A 310 -19.23 -9.79 14.88
CA LYS A 310 -17.90 -10.43 14.95
C LYS A 310 -17.05 -10.21 13.68
N LYS A 311 -17.64 -9.58 12.66
CA LYS A 311 -17.00 -9.38 11.36
C LYS A 311 -16.00 -8.23 11.42
N THR A 312 -14.74 -8.52 11.10
CA THR A 312 -13.63 -7.56 11.19
C THR A 312 -13.84 -6.35 10.28
N GLU A 313 -14.30 -6.56 9.05
CA GLU A 313 -14.52 -5.51 8.05
C GLU A 313 -15.52 -4.42 8.52
N LEU A 314 -16.55 -4.80 9.31
CA LEU A 314 -17.51 -3.85 9.87
C LEU A 314 -16.96 -3.16 11.13
N LEU A 315 -16.22 -3.90 11.95
CA LEU A 315 -15.62 -3.37 13.17
C LEU A 315 -14.54 -2.32 12.86
N PHE A 316 -13.79 -2.48 11.78
CA PHE A 316 -12.81 -1.47 11.34
C PHE A 316 -13.49 -0.15 10.96
N LEU A 317 -14.64 -0.15 10.32
CA LEU A 317 -15.38 1.09 10.04
C LEU A 317 -15.83 1.80 11.35
N ALA A 318 -16.29 1.04 12.33
CA ALA A 318 -16.60 1.60 13.66
C ALA A 318 -15.35 2.12 14.36
N LEU A 319 -14.21 1.43 14.20
CA LEU A 319 -12.92 1.87 14.72
C LEU A 319 -12.46 3.19 14.09
N PHE A 320 -12.56 3.34 12.77
CA PHE A 320 -12.18 4.59 12.10
C PHE A 320 -12.99 5.78 12.63
N LEU A 321 -14.29 5.62 12.78
CA LEU A 321 -15.14 6.64 13.41
C LEU A 321 -14.73 6.96 14.85
N ARG A 322 -14.32 5.97 15.64
CA ARG A 322 -13.81 6.17 17.01
C ARG A 322 -12.51 6.96 17.02
N MET A 323 -11.55 6.59 16.13
CA MET A 323 -10.19 7.11 16.13
C MET A 323 -10.08 8.51 15.51
N LEU A 324 -10.95 8.85 14.55
CA LEU A 324 -10.98 10.17 13.94
C LEU A 324 -11.45 11.24 14.94
N ARG A 325 -10.78 12.40 14.92
CA ARG A 325 -11.30 13.61 15.55
C ARG A 325 -12.48 14.17 14.74
N ILE A 326 -13.27 15.04 15.32
CA ILE A 326 -14.31 15.78 14.59
C ILE A 326 -13.63 16.58 13.46
N GLY A 327 -14.18 16.50 12.25
CA GLY A 327 -13.59 17.05 11.02
C GLY A 327 -12.48 16.17 10.43
N GLY A 328 -12.11 15.07 11.08
CA GLY A 328 -11.18 14.10 10.54
C GLY A 328 -11.82 13.26 9.43
N ARG A 329 -11.04 12.91 8.44
CA ARG A 329 -11.47 12.25 7.21
C ARG A 329 -10.84 10.87 7.03
N CYS A 330 -11.53 9.99 6.32
CA CYS A 330 -11.09 8.63 6.05
C CYS A 330 -11.29 8.27 4.59
N ALA A 331 -10.29 7.61 4.00
CA ALA A 331 -10.46 6.79 2.82
C ALA A 331 -10.08 5.35 3.17
N CYS A 332 -11.00 4.42 2.99
CA CYS A 332 -10.77 3.01 3.31
C CYS A 332 -11.34 2.08 2.25
N ILE A 333 -10.66 0.95 2.06
CA ILE A 333 -11.11 -0.09 1.15
C ILE A 333 -11.99 -1.06 1.92
N VAL A 334 -13.12 -1.41 1.33
CA VAL A 334 -14.06 -2.40 1.88
C VAL A 334 -14.45 -3.42 0.79
N PRO A 335 -14.72 -4.68 1.15
CA PRO A 335 -15.32 -5.63 0.22
C PRO A 335 -16.78 -5.23 -0.07
N ASP A 336 -17.27 -5.49 -1.26
CA ASP A 336 -18.64 -5.16 -1.70
C ASP A 336 -19.73 -5.64 -0.73
N GLY A 337 -19.50 -6.74 -0.04
CA GLY A 337 -20.41 -7.25 0.98
C GLY A 337 -20.75 -6.25 2.09
N VAL A 338 -19.89 -5.27 2.34
CA VAL A 338 -20.16 -4.16 3.28
C VAL A 338 -21.23 -3.24 2.72
N LEU A 339 -21.23 -2.99 1.40
CA LEU A 339 -22.10 -2.02 0.74
C LEU A 339 -23.57 -2.47 0.73
N PHE A 340 -23.83 -3.76 0.49
CA PHE A 340 -25.20 -4.30 0.31
C PHE A 340 -25.61 -5.36 1.35
N GLY A 341 -24.72 -5.75 2.25
CA GLY A 341 -25.03 -6.76 3.26
C GLY A 341 -26.33 -6.47 4.02
N SER A 342 -27.16 -7.50 4.21
CA SER A 342 -28.53 -7.35 4.73
C SER A 342 -28.64 -7.48 6.26
N SER A 343 -27.57 -7.90 6.97
CA SER A 343 -27.65 -8.05 8.43
C SER A 343 -27.80 -6.70 9.14
N THR A 344 -28.38 -6.74 10.34
CA THR A 344 -28.55 -5.53 11.18
C THR A 344 -27.25 -4.77 11.37
N ALA A 345 -26.13 -5.48 11.53
CA ALA A 345 -24.82 -4.84 11.70
C ALA A 345 -24.36 -4.08 10.45
N HIS A 346 -24.57 -4.64 9.24
CA HIS A 346 -24.25 -3.94 7.99
C HIS A 346 -25.09 -2.66 7.83
N LYS A 347 -26.40 -2.77 8.07
CA LYS A 347 -27.30 -1.60 8.01
C LYS A 347 -26.93 -0.55 9.05
N ALA A 348 -26.59 -0.97 10.28
CA ALA A 348 -26.22 -0.05 11.35
C ALA A 348 -24.97 0.78 11.02
N ILE A 349 -23.90 0.14 10.52
CA ILE A 349 -22.67 0.88 10.19
C ILE A 349 -22.86 1.79 8.98
N ARG A 350 -23.58 1.37 7.94
CA ARG A 350 -23.90 2.23 6.79
C ARG A 350 -24.74 3.42 7.18
N LYS A 351 -25.76 3.19 8.03
CA LYS A 351 -26.57 4.27 8.60
C LYS A 351 -25.74 5.25 9.41
N GLU A 352 -24.79 4.77 10.22
CA GLU A 352 -23.90 5.62 10.99
C GLU A 352 -23.01 6.49 10.08
N LEU A 353 -22.50 5.93 8.98
CA LEU A 353 -21.73 6.69 7.99
C LEU A 353 -22.56 7.77 7.29
N VAL A 354 -23.82 7.46 6.91
CA VAL A 354 -24.68 8.34 6.11
C VAL A 354 -25.41 9.35 6.98
N ASP A 355 -26.00 8.93 8.12
CA ASP A 355 -26.82 9.79 8.99
C ASP A 355 -26.03 10.46 10.09
N GLY A 356 -25.11 9.74 10.71
CA GLY A 356 -24.32 10.22 11.83
C GLY A 356 -23.11 11.07 11.40
N ASN A 357 -22.62 10.86 10.19
CA ASN A 357 -21.43 11.51 9.66
C ASN A 357 -21.69 12.04 8.24
N ARG A 358 -20.61 12.42 7.54
CA ARG A 358 -20.69 12.82 6.14
C ARG A 358 -19.99 11.78 5.25
N LEU A 359 -20.79 10.91 4.62
CA LEU A 359 -20.32 10.04 3.56
C LEU A 359 -20.22 10.86 2.27
N GLU A 360 -19.02 10.97 1.72
CA GLU A 360 -18.72 11.82 0.57
C GLU A 360 -18.73 11.01 -0.73
N ALA A 361 -18.08 9.85 -0.73
CA ALA A 361 -17.94 9.05 -1.95
C ALA A 361 -17.94 7.55 -1.71
N VAL A 362 -18.40 6.83 -2.75
CA VAL A 362 -18.27 5.39 -2.93
C VAL A 362 -17.69 5.13 -4.32
N ILE A 363 -16.45 4.66 -4.40
CA ILE A 363 -15.79 4.33 -5.65
C ILE A 363 -15.76 2.81 -5.75
N SER A 364 -16.60 2.23 -6.60
CA SER A 364 -16.65 0.79 -6.84
C SER A 364 -15.48 0.38 -7.73
N MET A 365 -14.74 -0.65 -7.33
CA MET A 365 -13.61 -1.19 -8.06
C MET A 365 -13.94 -2.60 -8.58
N PRO A 366 -13.60 -2.93 -9.83
CA PRO A 366 -13.92 -4.23 -10.40
C PRO A 366 -13.18 -5.38 -9.72
N SER A 367 -13.74 -6.58 -9.82
CA SER A 367 -13.03 -7.79 -9.40
C SER A 367 -11.75 -7.94 -10.24
N GLY A 368 -10.64 -8.29 -9.58
CA GLY A 368 -9.35 -8.40 -10.24
C GLY A 368 -8.35 -7.30 -9.89
N VAL A 369 -8.76 -6.14 -9.39
CA VAL A 369 -7.84 -5.07 -8.92
C VAL A 369 -6.84 -5.61 -7.89
N PHE A 370 -7.28 -6.51 -7.01
CA PHE A 370 -6.44 -7.13 -5.96
C PHE A 370 -5.87 -8.49 -6.35
N LYS A 371 -5.95 -8.90 -7.60
CA LYS A 371 -5.31 -10.14 -8.05
C LYS A 371 -3.77 -10.01 -8.01
N PRO A 372 -3.05 -11.10 -7.76
CA PRO A 372 -3.53 -12.48 -7.54
C PRO A 372 -4.07 -12.77 -6.13
N TYR A 373 -4.18 -11.78 -5.24
CA TYR A 373 -4.47 -11.98 -3.81
C TYR A 373 -5.96 -12.19 -3.51
N ALA A 374 -6.81 -11.41 -4.16
CA ALA A 374 -8.25 -11.50 -4.01
C ALA A 374 -8.96 -11.25 -5.35
N GLY A 375 -9.87 -12.16 -5.70
CA GLY A 375 -10.76 -12.00 -6.86
C GLY A 375 -12.11 -11.39 -6.50
N VAL A 376 -12.22 -10.65 -5.39
CA VAL A 376 -13.47 -10.04 -4.92
C VAL A 376 -13.55 -8.59 -5.39
N SER A 377 -14.76 -8.14 -5.71
CA SER A 377 -15.04 -6.73 -5.94
C SER A 377 -14.96 -5.97 -4.61
N THR A 378 -14.46 -4.77 -4.67
CA THR A 378 -14.23 -3.90 -3.52
C THR A 378 -14.66 -2.48 -3.83
N ALA A 379 -14.72 -1.63 -2.81
CA ALA A 379 -14.92 -0.20 -3.00
C ALA A 379 -14.05 0.62 -2.06
N VAL A 380 -13.76 1.85 -2.46
CA VAL A 380 -13.21 2.87 -1.57
C VAL A 380 -14.39 3.68 -1.01
N LEU A 381 -14.47 3.75 0.32
CA LEU A 381 -15.36 4.66 1.03
C LEU A 381 -14.59 5.89 1.48
N ILE A 382 -15.12 7.08 1.17
CA ILE A 382 -14.57 8.36 1.63
C ILE A 382 -15.62 9.04 2.51
N PHE A 383 -15.24 9.36 3.75
CA PHE A 383 -16.13 10.03 4.70
C PHE A 383 -15.39 10.94 5.66
N THR A 384 -16.10 11.93 6.19
CA THR A 384 -15.65 12.82 7.25
C THR A 384 -16.45 12.57 8.52
N LYS A 385 -15.77 12.41 9.66
CA LYS A 385 -16.42 12.32 10.96
C LYS A 385 -16.94 13.71 11.37
N THR A 386 -18.24 13.83 11.48
CA THR A 386 -18.91 15.06 11.93
C THR A 386 -19.61 14.88 13.27
N GLY A 387 -20.12 13.66 13.54
CA GLY A 387 -20.89 13.33 14.74
C GLY A 387 -22.31 13.92 14.79
N HIS A 388 -22.72 14.62 13.73
CA HIS A 388 -24.04 15.27 13.64
C HIS A 388 -24.65 15.22 12.23
N GLY A 389 -24.17 14.31 11.39
CA GLY A 389 -24.60 14.16 10.00
C GLY A 389 -23.83 15.12 9.05
N GLY A 390 -24.46 15.47 7.93
CA GLY A 390 -23.89 16.36 6.92
C GLY A 390 -23.75 15.75 5.55
N THR A 391 -24.29 14.54 5.35
CA THR A 391 -24.45 13.95 4.03
C THR A 391 -25.71 14.53 3.38
N ASP A 392 -25.55 15.24 2.26
CA ASP A 392 -26.64 15.69 1.39
C ASP A 392 -26.77 14.74 0.18
N ASN A 393 -25.68 14.55 -0.51
CA ASN A 393 -25.54 13.61 -1.61
C ASN A 393 -24.26 12.80 -1.44
N VAL A 394 -24.26 11.57 -1.93
CA VAL A 394 -23.06 10.73 -2.01
C VAL A 394 -22.65 10.60 -3.46
N TRP A 395 -21.38 10.83 -3.75
CA TRP A 395 -20.82 10.62 -5.07
C TRP A 395 -20.50 9.15 -5.29
N PHE A 396 -21.00 8.59 -6.38
CA PHE A 396 -20.72 7.23 -6.80
C PHE A 396 -19.89 7.25 -8.08
N TYR A 397 -18.88 6.39 -8.14
CA TYR A 397 -18.08 6.15 -9.33
C TYR A 397 -17.94 4.64 -9.59
N ASP A 398 -18.21 4.23 -10.83
CA ASP A 398 -18.08 2.85 -11.31
C ASP A 398 -16.76 2.70 -12.05
N MET A 399 -15.70 2.37 -11.32
CA MET A 399 -14.39 2.14 -11.89
C MET A 399 -14.41 0.84 -12.70
N THR A 400 -13.99 0.90 -13.94
CA THR A 400 -13.92 -0.24 -14.87
C THR A 400 -12.50 -0.69 -15.14
N ALA A 401 -11.53 0.23 -15.08
CA ALA A 401 -10.12 -0.01 -15.36
C ALA A 401 -9.22 0.81 -14.44
N ASP A 402 -8.15 0.18 -14.00
CA ASP A 402 -7.17 0.78 -13.09
C ASP A 402 -5.76 0.93 -13.70
N GLY A 403 -5.65 0.83 -15.04
CA GLY A 403 -4.40 0.86 -15.77
C GLY A 403 -3.72 -0.50 -15.90
N PHE A 404 -4.37 -1.58 -15.42
CA PHE A 404 -3.84 -2.93 -15.47
C PHE A 404 -4.91 -3.94 -15.85
N SER A 405 -4.49 -5.05 -16.49
CA SER A 405 -5.39 -6.16 -16.79
C SER A 405 -5.98 -6.76 -15.50
N LEU A 406 -7.24 -7.16 -15.53
CA LEU A 406 -7.96 -7.71 -14.37
C LEU A 406 -7.74 -9.24 -14.19
N ASP A 407 -6.74 -9.79 -14.86
CA ASP A 407 -6.30 -11.18 -14.70
C ASP A 407 -5.16 -11.30 -13.65
N ASP A 408 -4.66 -12.52 -13.41
CA ASP A 408 -3.62 -12.77 -12.42
C ASP A 408 -2.25 -12.19 -12.79
N LYS A 409 -2.04 -11.80 -14.06
CA LYS A 409 -0.78 -11.23 -14.53
C LYS A 409 -0.67 -9.74 -14.22
N ARG A 410 -1.79 -9.04 -14.15
CA ARG A 410 -1.84 -7.59 -13.89
C ARG A 410 -0.90 -6.81 -14.82
N SER A 411 -0.98 -7.08 -16.13
CA SER A 411 -0.18 -6.37 -17.14
C SER A 411 -0.73 -4.96 -17.35
N GLU A 412 0.14 -3.99 -17.61
CA GLU A 412 -0.26 -2.62 -17.88
C GLU A 412 -1.17 -2.53 -19.12
N THR A 413 -2.21 -1.70 -19.03
CA THR A 413 -3.18 -1.39 -20.11
C THR A 413 -3.31 0.12 -20.25
N GLN A 414 -3.90 0.56 -21.38
CA GLN A 414 -4.14 1.98 -21.63
C GLN A 414 -5.39 2.50 -20.88
N GLU A 415 -6.35 1.61 -20.66
CA GLU A 415 -7.59 1.94 -19.96
C GLU A 415 -7.31 2.18 -18.48
N ASN A 416 -7.56 3.41 -18.02
CA ASN A 416 -7.27 3.82 -16.64
C ASN A 416 -8.22 4.95 -16.22
N ASP A 417 -9.12 4.64 -15.29
CA ASP A 417 -10.11 5.59 -14.77
C ASP A 417 -9.54 6.47 -13.64
N ILE A 418 -8.38 6.15 -13.08
CA ILE A 418 -7.82 6.84 -11.89
C ILE A 418 -7.67 8.35 -12.10
N PRO A 419 -7.12 8.86 -13.21
CA PRO A 419 -7.02 10.30 -13.44
C PRO A 419 -8.39 10.99 -13.50
N ASP A 420 -9.40 10.33 -14.09
CA ASP A 420 -10.77 10.86 -14.15
C ASP A 420 -11.43 10.89 -12.77
N ILE A 421 -11.25 9.83 -11.96
CA ILE A 421 -11.72 9.75 -10.57
C ILE A 421 -11.19 10.93 -9.75
N ILE A 422 -9.87 11.16 -9.78
CA ILE A 422 -9.21 12.23 -9.01
C ILE A 422 -9.71 13.59 -9.48
N SER A 423 -9.73 13.81 -10.81
CA SER A 423 -10.19 15.07 -11.38
C SER A 423 -11.64 15.40 -10.98
N ARG A 424 -12.54 14.43 -11.07
CA ARG A 424 -13.98 14.63 -10.76
C ARG A 424 -14.24 14.80 -9.27
N PHE A 425 -13.58 14.02 -8.43
CA PHE A 425 -13.75 14.13 -6.98
C PHE A 425 -13.38 15.53 -6.46
N HIS A 426 -12.34 16.14 -7.04
CA HIS A 426 -11.91 17.49 -6.68
C HIS A 426 -12.72 18.61 -7.36
N ASN A 427 -13.58 18.29 -8.32
CA ASN A 427 -14.45 19.24 -9.03
C ASN A 427 -15.92 18.80 -8.98
N PRO A 428 -16.53 18.68 -7.78
CA PRO A 428 -17.86 18.10 -7.59
C PRO A 428 -18.99 18.90 -8.27
N GLU A 429 -18.80 20.17 -8.57
CA GLU A 429 -19.76 21.01 -9.28
C GLU A 429 -20.01 20.49 -10.72
N GLN A 430 -19.03 19.86 -11.35
CA GLN A 430 -19.15 19.28 -12.69
C GLN A 430 -19.98 18.00 -12.70
N GLU A 431 -20.15 17.36 -11.52
CA GLU A 431 -20.89 16.11 -11.36
C GLU A 431 -22.41 16.32 -11.19
N THR A 432 -22.85 17.53 -10.87
CA THR A 432 -24.26 17.83 -10.56
C THR A 432 -25.22 17.59 -11.72
N ALA A 433 -24.75 17.71 -12.97
CA ALA A 433 -25.54 17.50 -14.17
C ALA A 433 -25.51 16.05 -14.71
N ARG A 434 -24.65 15.19 -14.14
CA ARG A 434 -24.45 13.84 -14.65
C ARG A 434 -25.64 12.94 -14.40
N GLN A 435 -25.90 12.07 -15.39
CA GLN A 435 -27.02 11.12 -15.37
C GLN A 435 -26.61 9.78 -14.71
N ARG A 436 -27.60 9.05 -14.24
CA ARG A 436 -27.39 7.73 -13.62
C ARG A 436 -26.90 6.65 -14.60
N THR A 437 -26.91 6.93 -15.89
CA THR A 437 -26.36 6.08 -16.96
C THR A 437 -24.87 6.27 -17.15
N GLU A 438 -24.30 7.36 -16.63
CA GLU A 438 -22.88 7.67 -16.75
C GLU A 438 -22.04 6.91 -15.69
N GLN A 439 -20.73 7.00 -15.79
CA GLN A 439 -19.80 6.28 -14.95
C GLN A 439 -19.76 6.82 -13.50
N SER A 440 -20.04 8.12 -13.33
CA SER A 440 -20.17 8.73 -12.01
C SER A 440 -21.42 9.62 -11.92
N PHE A 441 -21.97 9.73 -10.71
CA PHE A 441 -23.17 10.51 -10.43
C PHE A 441 -23.38 10.72 -8.93
N PHE A 442 -24.21 11.69 -8.57
CA PHE A 442 -24.66 11.87 -7.19
C PHE A 442 -25.95 11.08 -6.89
N VAL A 443 -26.03 10.57 -5.66
CA VAL A 443 -27.24 9.96 -5.08
C VAL A 443 -27.65 10.75 -3.84
N PRO A 444 -28.88 11.30 -3.77
CA PRO A 444 -29.37 11.99 -2.58
C PRO A 444 -29.40 11.05 -1.38
N LYS A 445 -29.06 11.58 -0.20
CA LYS A 445 -29.14 10.86 1.08
C LYS A 445 -30.49 10.19 1.30
N GLN A 446 -31.59 10.89 0.99
CA GLN A 446 -32.95 10.35 1.19
C GLN A 446 -33.16 9.06 0.38
N GLU A 447 -32.71 9.04 -0.88
CA GLU A 447 -32.82 7.85 -1.73
C GLU A 447 -32.01 6.68 -1.15
N ILE A 448 -30.84 6.95 -0.57
CA ILE A 448 -30.02 5.93 0.10
C ILE A 448 -30.75 5.39 1.34
N ALA A 449 -31.34 6.27 2.15
CA ALA A 449 -32.09 5.87 3.34
C ALA A 449 -33.34 5.05 2.98
N ASP A 450 -34.06 5.43 1.93
CA ASP A 450 -35.25 4.72 1.42
C ASP A 450 -34.89 3.33 0.85
N ASN A 451 -33.64 3.12 0.47
CA ASN A 451 -33.09 1.84 0.01
C ASN A 451 -32.31 1.09 1.11
N ASP A 452 -32.70 1.21 2.39
CA ASP A 452 -32.06 0.49 3.50
C ASP A 452 -30.57 0.77 3.65
N TYR A 453 -30.13 1.96 3.30
CA TYR A 453 -28.71 2.38 3.28
C TYR A 453 -27.83 1.49 2.39
N ASP A 454 -28.38 0.92 1.33
CA ASP A 454 -27.57 0.21 0.33
C ASP A 454 -26.61 1.19 -0.34
N LEU A 455 -25.33 0.85 -0.37
CA LEU A 455 -24.27 1.68 -0.98
C LEU A 455 -23.68 1.02 -2.23
N SER A 456 -24.30 -0.02 -2.77
CA SER A 456 -23.87 -0.61 -4.04
C SER A 456 -24.27 0.28 -5.21
N ILE A 457 -23.33 0.57 -6.09
CA ILE A 457 -23.59 1.43 -7.25
C ILE A 457 -24.69 0.87 -8.16
N ASN A 458 -24.76 -0.46 -8.30
CA ASN A 458 -25.75 -1.15 -9.10
C ASN A 458 -27.19 -0.90 -8.66
N LYS A 459 -27.40 -0.47 -7.41
CA LYS A 459 -28.72 -0.09 -6.88
C LYS A 459 -29.24 1.20 -7.53
N TYR A 460 -28.32 2.09 -7.94
CA TYR A 460 -28.65 3.45 -8.37
C TYR A 460 -28.31 3.69 -9.85
N LYS A 461 -27.35 2.97 -10.41
CA LYS A 461 -26.95 3.08 -11.82
C LYS A 461 -28.08 2.61 -12.72
N LYS A 462 -28.39 3.39 -13.75
CA LYS A 462 -29.34 3.02 -14.77
C LYS A 462 -28.58 2.50 -15.99
N VAL A 463 -29.00 1.35 -16.50
CA VAL A 463 -28.47 0.81 -17.75
C VAL A 463 -29.46 1.17 -18.85
N GLU A 464 -29.01 1.91 -19.87
CA GLU A 464 -29.77 2.08 -21.08
C GLU A 464 -29.69 0.78 -21.87
N TYR A 465 -30.83 0.12 -22.02
CA TYR A 465 -30.91 -1.03 -22.87
C TYR A 465 -30.95 -0.50 -24.33
N VAL A 466 -29.82 -0.53 -24.99
CA VAL A 466 -29.76 -0.37 -26.44
C VAL A 466 -30.01 -1.74 -27.05
N PRO A 467 -31.14 -1.96 -27.71
CA PRO A 467 -31.39 -3.23 -28.37
C PRO A 467 -30.26 -3.49 -29.37
N VAL A 468 -29.58 -4.59 -29.24
CA VAL A 468 -28.62 -5.03 -30.26
C VAL A 468 -29.47 -5.52 -31.43
N GLU A 469 -29.46 -4.79 -32.53
CA GLU A 469 -30.00 -5.28 -33.79
C GLU A 469 -29.07 -6.38 -34.32
N TYR A 470 -29.47 -7.61 -34.13
CA TYR A 470 -28.76 -8.73 -34.73
C TYR A 470 -29.10 -8.81 -36.23
N PRO A 471 -28.12 -9.16 -37.07
CA PRO A 471 -28.40 -9.47 -38.47
C PRO A 471 -29.53 -10.51 -38.59
N SER A 472 -30.34 -10.41 -39.57
CA SER A 472 -31.40 -11.39 -39.79
C SER A 472 -30.80 -12.80 -39.97
N THR A 473 -31.58 -13.82 -39.64
CA THR A 473 -31.11 -15.22 -39.81
C THR A 473 -30.68 -15.49 -41.25
N ALA A 474 -31.30 -14.80 -42.23
CA ALA A 474 -30.96 -14.90 -43.64
C ALA A 474 -29.59 -14.28 -43.96
N GLU A 475 -29.27 -13.13 -43.37
CA GLU A 475 -27.95 -12.50 -43.50
C GLU A 475 -26.86 -13.38 -42.88
N ILE A 476 -27.08 -13.86 -41.65
CA ILE A 476 -26.12 -14.78 -40.97
C ILE A 476 -25.89 -16.05 -41.80
N MET A 477 -26.93 -16.60 -42.41
CA MET A 477 -26.79 -17.76 -43.27
C MET A 477 -26.06 -17.45 -44.59
N ALA A 478 -26.25 -16.24 -45.15
CA ALA A 478 -25.49 -15.79 -46.31
C ALA A 478 -23.99 -15.64 -46.00
N ASP A 479 -23.66 -15.01 -44.89
CA ASP A 479 -22.27 -14.86 -44.42
C ASP A 479 -21.60 -16.22 -44.16
N LEU A 480 -22.34 -17.18 -43.57
CA LEU A 480 -21.83 -18.54 -43.36
C LEU A 480 -21.54 -19.25 -44.68
N HIS A 481 -22.44 -19.10 -45.71
CA HIS A 481 -22.20 -19.69 -47.02
C HIS A 481 -21.01 -19.04 -47.74
N GLU A 482 -20.81 -17.73 -47.58
CA GLU A 482 -19.66 -17.03 -48.15
C GLU A 482 -18.35 -17.55 -47.53
N LEU A 483 -18.30 -17.68 -46.19
CA LEU A 483 -17.15 -18.24 -45.46
C LEU A 483 -16.87 -19.72 -45.83
N GLU A 484 -17.92 -20.53 -46.04
CA GLU A 484 -17.75 -21.91 -46.51
C GLU A 484 -17.12 -21.98 -47.93
N MET A 485 -17.51 -21.07 -48.82
CA MET A 485 -16.91 -20.97 -50.13
C MET A 485 -15.44 -20.54 -50.08
N GLU A 486 -15.12 -19.54 -49.23
CA GLU A 486 -13.73 -19.12 -49.04
C GLU A 486 -12.85 -20.24 -48.46
N ILE A 487 -13.36 -20.97 -47.46
CA ILE A 487 -12.66 -22.15 -46.88
C ILE A 487 -12.42 -23.21 -47.96
N THR A 488 -13.44 -23.50 -48.75
CA THR A 488 -13.34 -24.51 -49.83
C THR A 488 -12.31 -24.11 -50.87
N ALA A 489 -12.35 -22.85 -51.34
CA ALA A 489 -11.38 -22.32 -52.28
C ALA A 489 -9.93 -22.34 -51.72
N GLY A 490 -9.75 -21.98 -50.42
CA GLY A 490 -8.47 -22.07 -49.78
C GLY A 490 -7.92 -23.49 -49.62
N LEU A 491 -8.81 -24.48 -49.42
CA LEU A 491 -8.44 -25.89 -49.38
C LEU A 491 -8.04 -26.40 -50.77
N GLU A 492 -8.79 -26.03 -51.84
CA GLU A 492 -8.44 -26.38 -53.22
C GLU A 492 -7.08 -25.76 -53.64
N GLU A 493 -6.79 -24.53 -53.19
CA GLU A 493 -5.50 -23.89 -53.45
C GLU A 493 -4.34 -24.64 -52.74
N LEU A 494 -4.56 -25.04 -51.49
CA LEU A 494 -3.58 -25.83 -50.73
C LEU A 494 -3.37 -27.23 -51.33
N GLU A 495 -4.42 -27.90 -51.78
CA GLU A 495 -4.31 -29.19 -52.49
C GLU A 495 -3.54 -29.07 -53.80
N GLY A 496 -3.70 -27.94 -54.50
CA GLY A 496 -2.96 -27.65 -55.72
C GLY A 496 -1.47 -27.32 -55.54
N MET A 497 -1.06 -27.02 -54.28
CA MET A 497 0.34 -26.76 -53.87
C MET A 497 1.06 -28.04 -53.39
N LEU A 498 0.33 -29.10 -53.10
CA LEU A 498 0.87 -30.40 -52.66
C LEU A 498 1.06 -31.33 -53.85
#